data_370b6e35b01e9fb96ac8889655f72e7f
#
_entry.id   370b6e35b01e9fb96ac8889655f72e7f
#
_cell.length_a   1.000
_cell.length_b   1.000
_cell.length_c   1.000
_cell.angle_alpha   90.00
_cell.angle_beta   90.00
_cell.angle_gamma   90.00
#
_symmetry.space_group_name_H-M   'P 1'
#
loop_
_entity.id
_entity.type
_entity.pdbx_description
1 polymer ?
#
loop_
_entity_poly.entity_id
_entity_poly.type
_entity_poly.pdbx_seq_one_letter_code
_entity_poly.pdbx_strand_id
1 'polypeptide(L)'
;MKDAALTPDEREFAEANIALLEQFMRVYHLDDELYGRMCVRYLKTAQRYLREDTLREKYQFSTIVRFHLRSELSHVLRESLKADFAVPQERLERLGQDDNLESVIALWDVLEQSLTKRQLEALRLRLSGLTCAEIARRCGITARAVEKRFERMKSKASKILDK
;
A
#
# COMPACT_ATOMS: atom_id res chain seq x y z
N MET A 1 -11.94 -18.81 -4.38
CA MET A 1 -11.36 -19.01 -5.72
C MET A 1 -10.38 -20.18 -5.61
N LYS A 2 -10.52 -21.22 -6.45
CA LYS A 2 -9.53 -22.32 -6.49
C LYS A 2 -8.19 -21.75 -6.94
N ASP A 3 -7.12 -22.08 -6.23
CA ASP A 3 -5.75 -21.74 -6.59
C ASP A 3 -5.39 -22.49 -7.90
N ALA A 4 -5.69 -21.87 -9.03
CA ALA A 4 -5.30 -22.39 -10.33
C ALA A 4 -3.83 -22.04 -10.58
N ALA A 5 -3.07 -22.97 -11.16
CA ALA A 5 -1.69 -22.71 -11.57
C ALA A 5 -1.62 -21.49 -12.51
N LEU A 6 -0.53 -20.74 -12.42
CA LEU A 6 -0.26 -19.62 -13.32
C LEU A 6 -0.08 -20.12 -14.77
N THR A 7 -0.69 -19.44 -15.71
CA THR A 7 -0.42 -19.64 -17.14
C THR A 7 1.01 -19.17 -17.48
N PRO A 8 1.57 -19.56 -18.65
CA PRO A 8 2.86 -19.06 -19.10
C PRO A 8 2.90 -17.52 -19.16
N ASP A 9 1.88 -16.89 -19.71
CA ASP A 9 1.77 -15.43 -19.84
C ASP A 9 1.69 -14.73 -18.45
N GLU A 10 0.96 -15.34 -17.50
CA GLU A 10 0.87 -14.85 -16.12
C GLU A 10 2.23 -14.92 -15.41
N ARG A 11 3.03 -15.95 -15.69
CA ARG A 11 4.39 -16.09 -15.16
C ARG A 11 5.33 -15.04 -15.73
N GLU A 12 5.35 -14.91 -17.05
CA GLU A 12 6.18 -13.92 -17.73
C GLU A 12 5.87 -12.49 -17.23
N PHE A 13 4.58 -12.16 -17.11
CA PHE A 13 4.17 -10.89 -16.56
C PHE A 13 4.61 -10.68 -15.11
N ALA A 14 4.47 -11.71 -14.27
CA ALA A 14 4.90 -11.63 -12.87
C ALA A 14 6.43 -11.48 -12.78
N GLU A 15 7.20 -12.24 -13.58
CA GLU A 15 8.66 -12.12 -13.62
C GLU A 15 9.12 -10.73 -14.07
N ALA A 16 8.51 -10.19 -15.12
CA ALA A 16 8.83 -8.84 -15.63
C ALA A 16 8.57 -7.73 -14.60
N ASN A 17 7.68 -7.95 -13.63
CA ASN A 17 7.31 -6.96 -12.63
C ASN A 17 7.78 -7.31 -11.20
N ILE A 18 8.63 -8.33 -11.01
CA ILE A 18 9.07 -8.82 -9.68
C ILE A 18 9.75 -7.74 -8.85
N ALA A 19 10.38 -6.76 -9.48
CA ALA A 19 11.01 -5.64 -8.83
C ALA A 19 10.06 -4.84 -7.91
N LEU A 20 8.74 -4.90 -8.14
CA LEU A 20 7.74 -4.27 -7.27
C LEU A 20 7.66 -4.96 -5.91
N LEU A 21 7.74 -6.30 -5.89
CA LEU A 21 7.78 -7.08 -4.65
C LEU A 21 9.08 -6.82 -3.90
N GLU A 22 10.23 -6.89 -4.59
CA GLU A 22 11.54 -6.65 -3.99
C GLU A 22 11.66 -5.23 -3.41
N GLN A 23 11.15 -4.23 -4.14
CA GLN A 23 11.09 -2.85 -3.66
C GLN A 23 10.23 -2.75 -2.40
N PHE A 24 9.08 -3.43 -2.37
CA PHE A 24 8.20 -3.45 -1.21
C PHE A 24 8.91 -4.05 0.00
N MET A 25 9.52 -5.24 -0.14
CA MET A 25 10.26 -5.91 0.93
C MET A 25 11.37 -5.01 1.50
N ARG A 26 12.12 -4.35 0.63
CA ARG A 26 13.20 -3.44 1.01
C ARG A 26 12.71 -2.19 1.73
N VAL A 27 11.62 -1.59 1.25
CA VAL A 27 11.05 -0.35 1.82
C VAL A 27 10.51 -0.57 3.23
N TYR A 28 9.91 -1.74 3.47
CA TYR A 28 9.32 -2.10 4.76
C TYR A 28 10.29 -2.87 5.67
N HIS A 29 11.54 -3.10 5.22
CA HIS A 29 12.56 -3.87 5.96
C HIS A 29 12.05 -5.23 6.42
N LEU A 30 11.36 -5.94 5.51
CA LEU A 30 10.78 -7.23 5.82
C LEU A 30 11.83 -8.34 5.70
N ASP A 31 11.76 -9.27 6.64
CA ASP A 31 12.64 -10.43 6.69
C ASP A 31 12.30 -11.46 5.61
N ASP A 32 13.28 -12.30 5.27
CA ASP A 32 13.14 -13.37 4.26
C ASP A 32 12.05 -14.38 4.64
N GLU A 33 11.74 -14.52 5.93
CA GLU A 33 10.64 -15.38 6.42
C GLU A 33 9.29 -14.95 5.85
N LEU A 34 9.08 -13.65 5.64
CA LEU A 34 7.86 -13.09 5.08
C LEU A 34 7.84 -13.12 3.55
N TYR A 35 9.00 -13.33 2.91
CA TYR A 35 9.11 -13.28 1.45
C TYR A 35 8.14 -14.26 0.77
N GLY A 36 8.10 -15.51 1.23
CA GLY A 36 7.22 -16.54 0.66
C GLY A 36 5.74 -16.13 0.70
N ARG A 37 5.30 -15.56 1.82
CA ARG A 37 3.92 -15.09 2.00
C ARG A 37 3.62 -13.89 1.10
N MET A 38 4.51 -12.92 1.04
CA MET A 38 4.38 -11.75 0.17
C MET A 38 4.43 -12.14 -1.31
N CYS A 39 5.28 -13.11 -1.69
CA CYS A 39 5.37 -13.64 -3.03
C CYS A 39 4.05 -14.30 -3.48
N VAL A 40 3.45 -15.13 -2.65
CA VAL A 40 2.14 -15.74 -2.93
C VAL A 40 1.07 -14.67 -3.15
N ARG A 41 1.04 -13.63 -2.30
CA ARG A 41 0.08 -12.52 -2.45
C ARG A 41 0.35 -11.74 -3.75
N TYR A 42 1.60 -11.50 -4.08
CA TYR A 42 2.01 -10.87 -5.31
C TYR A 42 1.55 -11.65 -6.55
N LEU A 43 1.81 -12.95 -6.61
CA LEU A 43 1.43 -13.81 -7.72
C LEU A 43 -0.10 -13.88 -7.91
N LYS A 44 -0.87 -14.01 -6.83
CA LYS A 44 -2.33 -13.94 -6.87
C LYS A 44 -2.83 -12.58 -7.38
N THR A 45 -2.13 -11.51 -7.06
CA THR A 45 -2.45 -10.18 -7.54
C THR A 45 -2.16 -10.04 -9.05
N ALA A 46 -1.02 -10.55 -9.53
CA ALA A 46 -0.69 -10.56 -10.94
C ALA A 46 -1.72 -11.35 -11.76
N GLN A 47 -2.07 -12.54 -11.28
CA GLN A 47 -3.09 -13.40 -11.90
C GLN A 47 -4.45 -12.69 -12.00
N ARG A 48 -4.89 -12.08 -10.90
CA ARG A 48 -6.16 -11.34 -10.87
C ARG A 48 -6.14 -10.15 -11.82
N TYR A 49 -5.07 -9.39 -11.82
CA TYR A 49 -4.90 -8.22 -12.67
C TYR A 49 -5.00 -8.56 -14.16
N LEU A 50 -4.40 -9.68 -14.59
CA LEU A 50 -4.46 -10.11 -16.00
C LEU A 50 -5.82 -10.66 -16.39
N ARG A 51 -6.56 -11.26 -15.45
CA ARG A 51 -7.88 -11.85 -15.71
C ARG A 51 -9.03 -10.87 -15.68
N GLU A 52 -8.87 -9.73 -14.97
CA GLU A 52 -9.91 -8.72 -14.81
C GLU A 52 -9.60 -7.48 -15.64
N ASP A 53 -10.21 -7.35 -16.82
CA ASP A 53 -10.03 -6.22 -17.74
C ASP A 53 -10.35 -4.87 -17.06
N THR A 54 -11.39 -4.84 -16.24
CA THR A 54 -11.81 -3.65 -15.49
C THR A 54 -10.72 -3.12 -14.55
N LEU A 55 -9.86 -3.99 -14.01
CA LEU A 55 -8.73 -3.57 -13.20
C LEU A 55 -7.62 -2.95 -14.06
N ARG A 56 -7.37 -3.53 -15.24
CA ARG A 56 -6.34 -3.03 -16.17
C ARG A 56 -6.71 -1.68 -16.77
N GLU A 57 -7.98 -1.47 -17.05
CA GLU A 57 -8.47 -0.20 -17.59
C GLU A 57 -8.39 0.94 -16.58
N LYS A 58 -8.67 0.66 -15.32
CA LYS A 58 -8.78 1.68 -14.27
C LYS A 58 -7.47 1.96 -13.54
N TYR A 59 -6.60 0.97 -13.39
CA TYR A 59 -5.46 1.06 -12.47
C TYR A 59 -4.17 0.48 -13.03
N GLN A 60 -3.06 1.10 -12.66
CA GLN A 60 -1.73 0.55 -12.93
C GLN A 60 -1.45 -0.64 -12.01
N PHE A 61 -0.80 -1.68 -12.53
CA PHE A 61 -0.43 -2.87 -11.77
C PHE A 61 0.36 -2.55 -10.50
N SER A 62 1.29 -1.59 -10.57
CA SER A 62 2.09 -1.16 -9.42
C SER A 62 1.24 -0.63 -8.25
N THR A 63 0.12 0.02 -8.53
CA THR A 63 -0.81 0.53 -7.50
C THR A 63 -1.51 -0.63 -6.81
N ILE A 64 -2.04 -1.58 -7.58
CA ILE A 64 -2.76 -2.74 -7.06
C ILE A 64 -1.84 -3.65 -6.25
N VAL A 65 -0.62 -3.91 -6.74
CA VAL A 65 0.38 -4.72 -6.02
C VAL A 65 0.70 -4.12 -4.66
N ARG A 66 1.02 -2.82 -4.62
CA ARG A 66 1.34 -2.15 -3.35
C ARG A 66 0.19 -2.19 -2.36
N PHE A 67 -1.03 -2.05 -2.84
CA PHE A 67 -2.22 -2.17 -1.99
C PHE A 67 -2.34 -3.58 -1.40
N HIS A 68 -2.30 -4.62 -2.22
CA HIS A 68 -2.45 -5.99 -1.76
C HIS A 68 -1.31 -6.46 -0.85
N LEU A 69 -0.06 -6.06 -1.14
CA LEU A 69 1.07 -6.37 -0.27
C LEU A 69 0.96 -5.67 1.08
N ARG A 70 0.46 -4.43 1.11
CA ARG A 70 0.23 -3.70 2.36
C ARG A 70 -0.89 -4.34 3.18
N SER A 71 -1.97 -4.76 2.55
CA SER A 71 -3.05 -5.50 3.19
C SER A 71 -2.52 -6.80 3.81
N GLU A 72 -1.72 -7.57 3.08
CA GLU A 72 -1.09 -8.79 3.58
C GLU A 72 -0.16 -8.52 4.76
N LEU A 73 0.67 -7.47 4.69
CA LEU A 73 1.53 -7.07 5.80
C LEU A 73 0.71 -6.71 7.05
N SER A 74 -0.41 -6.01 6.89
CA SER A 74 -1.32 -5.70 8.00
C SER A 74 -1.94 -6.96 8.60
N HIS A 75 -2.21 -7.99 7.81
CA HIS A 75 -2.65 -9.30 8.30
C HIS A 75 -1.57 -9.99 9.13
N VAL A 76 -0.34 -10.03 8.63
CA VAL A 76 0.80 -10.60 9.36
C VAL A 76 1.00 -9.92 10.71
N LEU A 77 1.02 -8.59 10.71
CA LEU A 77 1.19 -7.82 11.94
C LEU A 77 0.06 -8.09 12.96
N ARG A 78 -1.19 -8.20 12.49
CA ARG A 78 -2.31 -8.57 13.36
C ARG A 78 -2.19 -9.99 13.93
N GLU A 79 -1.74 -10.93 13.14
CA GLU A 79 -1.49 -12.32 13.59
C GLU A 79 -0.39 -12.36 14.66
N SER A 80 0.72 -11.65 14.45
CA SER A 80 1.80 -11.55 15.45
C SER A 80 1.32 -10.87 16.73
N LEU A 81 0.56 -9.78 16.64
CA LEU A 81 0.00 -9.10 17.81
C LEU A 81 -1.01 -9.98 18.58
N LYS A 82 -1.76 -10.84 17.89
CA LYS A 82 -2.66 -11.81 18.55
C LYS A 82 -1.88 -12.89 19.30
N ALA A 83 -0.73 -13.30 18.78
CA ALA A 83 0.12 -14.31 19.41
C ALA A 83 0.86 -13.77 20.64
N ASP A 84 1.34 -12.52 20.57
CA ASP A 84 2.18 -11.92 21.61
C ASP A 84 1.41 -11.14 22.69
N PHE A 85 0.23 -10.62 22.34
CA PHE A 85 -0.61 -9.85 23.24
C PHE A 85 -2.05 -10.35 23.15
N ALA A 86 -2.68 -10.62 24.30
CA ALA A 86 -4.12 -10.88 24.39
C ALA A 86 -4.92 -9.58 24.11
N VAL A 87 -4.80 -9.05 22.89
CA VAL A 87 -5.50 -7.85 22.45
C VAL A 87 -6.95 -8.21 22.14
N PRO A 88 -7.95 -7.50 22.71
CA PRO A 88 -9.35 -7.75 22.43
C PRO A 88 -9.64 -7.71 20.93
N GLN A 89 -10.36 -8.71 20.44
CA GLN A 89 -10.67 -8.91 19.01
C GLN A 89 -11.37 -7.71 18.37
N GLU A 90 -12.23 -6.99 19.10
CA GLU A 90 -12.90 -5.77 18.64
C GLU A 90 -11.95 -4.65 18.20
N ARG A 91 -10.78 -4.54 18.84
CA ARG A 91 -9.80 -3.50 18.49
C ARG A 91 -9.01 -3.83 17.22
N LEU A 92 -8.89 -5.11 16.93
CA LEU A 92 -8.25 -5.65 15.72
C LEU A 92 -9.18 -5.61 14.50
N GLU A 93 -10.49 -5.82 14.73
CA GLU A 93 -11.51 -5.77 13.68
C GLU A 93 -11.69 -4.35 13.13
N ARG A 94 -11.56 -3.32 13.96
CA ARG A 94 -11.59 -1.91 13.52
C ARG A 94 -10.41 -1.52 12.61
N LEU A 95 -9.30 -2.24 12.67
CA LEU A 95 -8.12 -2.01 11.83
C LEU A 95 -8.19 -2.76 10.48
N GLY A 96 -9.21 -3.60 10.27
CA GLY A 96 -9.28 -4.52 9.13
C GLY A 96 -10.58 -4.57 8.36
N GLN A 97 -11.53 -3.69 8.64
CA GLN A 97 -12.81 -3.70 7.93
C GLN A 97 -12.80 -3.00 6.56
N ASP A 98 -11.74 -2.27 6.22
CA ASP A 98 -11.65 -1.53 4.94
C ASP A 98 -10.61 -2.11 3.96
N ASP A 99 -10.60 -3.43 3.76
CA ASP A 99 -9.86 -4.06 2.65
C ASP A 99 -10.61 -3.90 1.30
N ASN A 100 -11.45 -2.88 1.18
CA ASN A 100 -12.12 -2.58 -0.07
C ASN A 100 -11.20 -1.72 -0.95
N LEU A 101 -10.66 -2.33 -2.01
CA LEU A 101 -9.83 -1.66 -3.02
C LEU A 101 -10.54 -0.41 -3.58
N GLU A 102 -11.84 -0.47 -3.75
CA GLU A 102 -12.66 0.64 -4.26
C GLU A 102 -12.64 1.84 -3.31
N SER A 103 -12.75 1.61 -2.00
CA SER A 103 -12.67 2.67 -0.99
C SER A 103 -11.31 3.36 -0.97
N VAL A 104 -10.23 2.59 -1.10
CA VAL A 104 -8.87 3.14 -1.14
C VAL A 104 -8.63 3.95 -2.40
N ILE A 105 -9.18 3.51 -3.52
CA ILE A 105 -9.06 4.22 -4.80
C ILE A 105 -9.89 5.50 -4.77
N ALA A 106 -11.15 5.43 -4.30
CA ALA A 106 -11.98 6.61 -4.10
C ALA A 106 -11.29 7.62 -3.17
N LEU A 107 -10.63 7.15 -2.10
CA LEU A 107 -9.82 8.01 -1.23
C LEU A 107 -8.65 8.65 -1.98
N TRP A 108 -7.95 7.90 -2.85
CA TRP A 108 -6.86 8.44 -3.66
C TRP A 108 -7.36 9.51 -4.65
N ASP A 109 -8.47 9.29 -5.32
CA ASP A 109 -9.08 10.26 -6.23
C ASP A 109 -9.44 11.55 -5.50
N VAL A 110 -10.03 11.43 -4.31
CA VAL A 110 -10.35 12.58 -3.44
C VAL A 110 -9.08 13.29 -2.98
N LEU A 111 -8.03 12.56 -2.61
CA LEU A 111 -6.76 13.14 -2.20
C LEU A 111 -6.05 13.84 -3.38
N GLU A 112 -6.09 13.26 -4.58
CA GLU A 112 -5.51 13.89 -5.78
C GLU A 112 -6.21 15.18 -6.18
N GLN A 113 -7.52 15.25 -6.01
CA GLN A 113 -8.30 16.49 -6.23
C GLN A 113 -8.07 17.54 -5.14
N SER A 114 -7.83 17.11 -3.92
CA SER A 114 -7.76 18.00 -2.74
C SER A 114 -6.36 18.47 -2.41
N LEU A 115 -5.32 17.70 -2.75
CA LEU A 115 -3.95 17.97 -2.38
C LEU A 115 -3.16 18.59 -3.54
N THR A 116 -2.24 19.48 -3.21
CA THR A 116 -1.31 20.02 -4.21
C THR A 116 -0.31 18.93 -4.66
N LYS A 117 0.26 19.09 -5.87
CA LYS A 117 1.29 18.16 -6.41
C LYS A 117 2.43 17.90 -5.41
N ARG A 118 2.90 18.99 -4.72
CA ARG A 118 3.97 18.88 -3.71
C ARG A 118 3.53 18.14 -2.44
N GLN A 119 2.24 18.18 -2.08
CA GLN A 119 1.69 17.42 -0.96
C GLN A 119 1.55 15.96 -1.33
N LEU A 120 1.06 15.65 -2.53
CA LEU A 120 0.96 14.28 -3.04
C LEU A 120 2.32 13.61 -3.15
N GLU A 121 3.34 14.33 -3.63
CA GLU A 121 4.70 13.82 -3.69
C GLU A 121 5.24 13.48 -2.30
N ALA A 122 5.10 14.38 -1.33
CA ALA A 122 5.51 14.12 0.04
C ALA A 122 4.74 12.93 0.65
N LEU A 123 3.44 12.80 0.36
CA LEU A 123 2.62 11.69 0.81
C LEU A 123 3.10 10.37 0.19
N ARG A 124 3.34 10.34 -1.12
CA ARG A 124 3.88 9.15 -1.81
C ARG A 124 5.21 8.70 -1.23
N LEU A 125 6.12 9.64 -0.97
CA LEU A 125 7.41 9.35 -0.35
C LEU A 125 7.25 8.81 1.09
N ARG A 126 6.31 9.36 1.87
CA ARG A 126 6.00 8.86 3.21
C ARG A 126 5.44 7.46 3.20
N LEU A 127 4.52 7.19 2.26
CA LEU A 127 3.95 5.86 2.05
C LEU A 127 4.96 4.84 1.52
N SER A 128 6.04 5.32 0.91
CA SER A 128 7.21 4.49 0.54
C SER A 128 8.17 4.27 1.71
N GLY A 129 7.79 4.63 2.95
CA GLY A 129 8.57 4.38 4.16
C GLY A 129 9.61 5.44 4.53
N LEU A 130 9.76 6.53 3.73
CA LEU A 130 10.75 7.56 4.03
C LEU A 130 10.37 8.36 5.30
N THR A 131 11.36 8.69 6.09
CA THR A 131 11.24 9.61 7.24
C THR A 131 11.09 11.06 6.77
N CYS A 132 10.61 11.95 7.64
CA CYS A 132 10.50 13.37 7.32
C CYS A 132 11.86 13.99 6.93
N ALA A 133 12.95 13.53 7.54
CA ALA A 133 14.30 13.99 7.23
C ALA A 133 14.76 13.54 5.83
N GLU A 134 14.45 12.33 5.42
CA GLU A 134 14.76 11.80 4.08
C GLU A 134 13.93 12.46 2.99
N ILE A 135 12.63 12.69 3.26
CA ILE A 135 11.75 13.44 2.37
C ILE A 135 12.27 14.88 2.21
N ALA A 136 12.68 15.52 3.29
CA ALA A 136 13.24 16.86 3.29
C ALA A 136 14.49 16.94 2.39
N ARG A 137 15.44 16.01 2.55
CA ARG A 137 16.63 15.92 1.70
C ARG A 137 16.28 15.73 0.23
N ARG A 138 15.32 14.84 -0.06
CA ARG A 138 14.90 14.53 -1.43
C ARG A 138 14.16 15.70 -2.11
N CYS A 139 13.37 16.44 -1.33
CA CYS A 139 12.58 17.58 -1.83
C CYS A 139 13.33 18.92 -1.74
N GLY A 140 14.55 18.98 -1.23
CA GLY A 140 15.32 20.22 -1.06
C GLY A 140 14.70 21.21 -0.07
N ILE A 141 14.04 20.72 1.00
CA ILE A 141 13.38 21.54 2.03
C ILE A 141 13.78 21.07 3.43
N THR A 142 13.39 21.80 4.47
CA THR A 142 13.67 21.40 5.86
C THR A 142 12.70 20.33 6.36
N ALA A 143 13.11 19.48 7.31
CA ALA A 143 12.24 18.48 7.95
C ALA A 143 10.99 19.12 8.56
N ARG A 144 11.15 20.28 9.21
CA ARG A 144 10.03 21.07 9.78
C ARG A 144 9.03 21.53 8.70
N ALA A 145 9.50 21.83 7.48
CA ALA A 145 8.62 22.17 6.37
C ALA A 145 7.82 20.96 5.88
N VAL A 146 8.42 19.75 5.92
CA VAL A 146 7.73 18.49 5.62
C VAL A 146 6.67 18.21 6.68
N GLU A 147 6.98 18.34 7.96
CA GLU A 147 6.03 18.15 9.07
C GLU A 147 4.83 19.08 8.95
N LYS A 148 5.08 20.40 8.77
CA LYS A 148 3.99 21.37 8.53
C LYS A 148 3.15 21.03 7.28
N ARG A 149 3.76 20.43 6.27
CA ARG A 149 3.04 19.98 5.06
C ARG A 149 2.10 18.84 5.42
N PHE A 150 2.54 17.88 6.24
CA PHE A 150 1.69 16.78 6.72
C PHE A 150 0.57 17.26 7.66
N GLU A 151 0.84 18.19 8.57
CA GLU A 151 -0.20 18.80 9.41
C GLU A 151 -1.31 19.45 8.57
N ARG A 152 -0.94 20.21 7.54
CA ARG A 152 -1.91 20.82 6.63
C ARG A 152 -2.69 19.77 5.83
N MET A 153 -2.07 18.68 5.43
CA MET A 153 -2.75 17.56 4.76
C MET A 153 -3.73 16.89 5.71
N LYS A 154 -3.33 16.62 6.96
CA LYS A 154 -4.19 16.04 7.99
C LYS A 154 -5.44 16.90 8.24
N SER A 155 -5.27 18.20 8.37
CA SER A 155 -6.41 19.15 8.53
C SER A 155 -7.35 19.17 7.33
N LYS A 156 -6.82 19.00 6.09
CA LYS A 156 -7.66 18.89 4.90
C LYS A 156 -8.40 17.56 4.84
N ALA A 157 -7.71 16.45 5.14
CA ALA A 157 -8.30 15.12 5.13
C ALA A 157 -9.43 14.99 6.18
N SER A 158 -9.25 15.54 7.39
CA SER A 158 -10.31 15.58 8.41
C SER A 158 -11.56 16.27 7.88
N LYS A 159 -11.44 17.43 7.24
CA LYS A 159 -12.57 18.17 6.67
C LYS A 159 -13.29 17.44 5.52
N ILE A 160 -12.65 16.50 4.89
CA ILE A 160 -13.22 15.68 3.80
C ILE A 160 -13.98 14.50 4.39
N LEU A 161 -13.45 13.91 5.46
CA LEU A 161 -14.03 12.74 6.12
C LEU A 161 -15.23 13.11 7.02
N ASP A 162 -15.33 14.37 7.44
CA ASP A 162 -16.43 14.90 8.27
C ASP A 162 -17.64 15.36 7.43
N LYS A 163 -17.61 15.18 6.10
CA LYS A 163 -18.70 15.46 5.17
C LYS A 163 -19.38 14.20 4.68
#